data_75f59c5cf93eab23663695df007b0c17
#
_entry.id   75f59c5cf93eab23663695df007b0c17
#
_cell.length_a   1.000
_cell.length_b   1.000
_cell.length_c   1.000
_cell.angle_alpha   90.00
_cell.angle_beta   90.00
_cell.angle_gamma   90.00
#
_symmetry.space_group_name_H-M   'P 1'
#
loop_
_entity.id
_entity.type
_entity.pdbx_description
1 polymer ?
#
loop_
_entity_poly.entity_id
_entity_poly.type
_entity_poly.pdbx_seq_one_letter_code
_entity_poly.pdbx_strand_id
1 'polypeptide(L)'
;MYKPLPEGEYGVDEGPNLFGMLYGVSVDSIYLSPAPLYHAAPLTFTMGMLSMGVTCIVMQHFEAEASLAAIEKYEVTHSQWVPTMFIRMLKLDDDVRLKYDISSLQCAIHAAAPCPVPIKEQMIEWWGPVIHEYYAGSEGNGFVAINSEQWLEHKGSVGLPLTAQLHIVGEDGEEVA
;
A
#
# COMPACT_ATOMS: atom_id res chain seq x y z
N MET A 1 -3.60 -20.74 8.77
CA MET A 1 -2.21 -20.46 9.21
C MET A 1 -2.25 -20.05 10.66
N TYR A 2 -1.48 -20.70 11.52
CA TYR A 2 -1.40 -20.37 12.95
C TYR A 2 -0.20 -19.46 13.17
N LYS A 3 -0.42 -18.22 13.61
CA LYS A 3 0.65 -17.37 14.15
C LYS A 3 0.55 -17.43 15.67
N PRO A 4 1.58 -17.84 16.39
CA PRO A 4 1.57 -17.75 17.84
C PRO A 4 1.40 -16.28 18.25
N LEU A 5 0.60 -16.06 19.29
CA LEU A 5 0.50 -14.74 19.89
C LEU A 5 1.85 -14.37 20.52
N PRO A 6 2.29 -13.11 20.42
CA PRO A 6 3.49 -12.68 21.11
C PRO A 6 3.31 -12.85 22.62
N GLU A 7 4.41 -13.27 23.30
CA GLU A 7 4.43 -13.31 24.76
C GLU A 7 4.51 -11.87 25.29
N GLY A 8 3.53 -11.43 26.07
CA GLY A 8 3.48 -10.10 26.67
C GLY A 8 2.06 -9.61 26.93
N GLU A 9 1.92 -8.46 27.54
CA GLU A 9 0.63 -7.79 27.67
C GLU A 9 0.11 -7.32 26.33
N TYR A 10 -1.19 -7.50 26.10
CA TYR A 10 -1.88 -6.91 24.95
C TYR A 10 -1.88 -5.38 25.15
N GLY A 11 -0.96 -4.71 24.53
CA GLY A 11 -0.76 -3.27 24.67
C GLY A 11 -0.06 -2.67 23.48
N VAL A 12 0.28 -1.44 23.57
CA VAL A 12 0.95 -0.67 22.54
C VAL A 12 2.27 -1.36 22.19
N ASP A 13 2.44 -1.73 20.92
CA ASP A 13 3.72 -2.18 20.41
C ASP A 13 4.72 -1.00 20.52
N GLU A 14 5.61 -1.05 21.50
CA GLU A 14 6.67 -0.05 21.70
C GLU A 14 7.78 -0.16 20.64
N GLY A 15 7.63 -1.06 19.69
CA GLY A 15 8.56 -1.23 18.57
C GLY A 15 8.59 -0.02 17.62
N PRO A 16 9.61 0.09 16.77
CA PRO A 16 9.68 1.17 15.81
C PRO A 16 8.44 1.15 14.90
N ASN A 17 7.76 2.28 14.83
CA ASN A 17 6.58 2.46 14.02
C ASN A 17 6.94 2.35 12.53
N LEU A 18 6.81 1.15 11.97
CA LEU A 18 7.16 0.85 10.59
C LEU A 18 6.36 1.71 9.59
N PHE A 19 5.08 1.98 9.88
CA PHE A 19 4.25 2.81 9.01
C PHE A 19 4.72 4.26 8.98
N GLY A 20 5.09 4.84 10.14
CA GLY A 20 5.68 6.18 10.20
C GLY A 20 7.03 6.26 9.49
N MET A 21 7.89 5.25 9.66
CA MET A 21 9.22 5.21 9.06
C MET A 21 9.17 5.03 7.53
N LEU A 22 8.31 4.15 7.02
CA LEU A 22 8.26 3.82 5.60
C LEU A 22 7.34 4.75 4.79
N TYR A 23 6.26 5.19 5.40
CA TYR A 23 5.17 5.86 4.68
C TYR A 23 4.86 7.26 5.22
N GLY A 24 5.58 7.75 6.23
CA GLY A 24 5.37 9.07 6.79
C GLY A 24 4.07 9.22 7.60
N VAL A 25 3.50 8.11 8.07
CA VAL A 25 2.24 8.12 8.84
C VAL A 25 2.43 8.79 10.18
N SER A 26 1.51 9.70 10.53
CA SER A 26 1.42 10.37 11.83
C SER A 26 -0.01 10.32 12.37
N VAL A 27 -0.22 10.77 13.58
CA VAL A 27 -1.57 10.88 14.21
C VAL A 27 -2.53 11.77 13.40
N ASP A 28 -2.00 12.73 12.64
CA ASP A 28 -2.79 13.64 11.80
C ASP A 28 -3.13 13.04 10.44
N SER A 29 -2.61 11.85 10.13
CA SER A 29 -2.91 11.17 8.87
C SER A 29 -4.38 10.74 8.79
N ILE A 30 -4.91 10.70 7.58
CA ILE A 30 -6.23 10.16 7.27
C ILE A 30 -6.03 9.02 6.28
N TYR A 31 -6.40 7.81 6.68
CA TYR A 31 -6.17 6.59 5.92
C TYR A 31 -7.46 6.07 5.28
N LEU A 32 -7.42 5.81 3.98
CA LEU A 32 -8.50 5.16 3.23
C LEU A 32 -8.20 3.68 3.02
N SER A 33 -9.11 2.81 3.47
CA SER A 33 -9.12 1.36 3.23
C SER A 33 -10.25 1.00 2.26
N PRO A 34 -10.01 0.89 0.95
CA PRO A 34 -11.03 0.55 -0.04
C PRO A 34 -11.25 -0.96 -0.19
N ALA A 35 -10.35 -1.79 0.33
CA ALA A 35 -10.40 -3.24 0.20
C ALA A 35 -11.07 -3.90 1.42
N PRO A 36 -11.69 -5.09 1.24
CA PRO A 36 -12.36 -5.79 2.33
C PRO A 36 -11.40 -6.19 3.45
N LEU A 37 -11.80 -5.92 4.70
CA LEU A 37 -10.98 -6.18 5.90
C LEU A 37 -10.78 -7.67 6.24
N TYR A 38 -11.42 -8.59 5.55
CA TYR A 38 -11.13 -10.03 5.71
C TYR A 38 -9.83 -10.48 5.01
N HIS A 39 -9.22 -9.63 4.19
CA HIS A 39 -7.87 -9.86 3.66
C HIS A 39 -6.81 -9.40 4.65
N ALA A 40 -5.66 -10.11 4.67
CA ALA A 40 -4.58 -9.84 5.61
C ALA A 40 -4.04 -8.41 5.50
N ALA A 41 -3.76 -7.92 4.30
CA ALA A 41 -3.16 -6.60 4.12
C ALA A 41 -4.09 -5.44 4.56
N PRO A 42 -5.36 -5.33 4.07
CA PRO A 42 -6.28 -4.27 4.53
C PRO A 42 -6.51 -4.31 6.04
N LEU A 43 -6.64 -5.50 6.64
CA LEU A 43 -6.81 -5.62 8.08
C LEU A 43 -5.56 -5.13 8.83
N THR A 44 -4.38 -5.61 8.46
CA THR A 44 -3.12 -5.25 9.12
C THR A 44 -2.85 -3.75 9.04
N PHE A 45 -3.03 -3.14 7.87
CA PHE A 45 -2.85 -1.70 7.70
C PHE A 45 -3.88 -0.91 8.51
N THR A 46 -5.17 -1.25 8.43
CA THR A 46 -6.21 -0.56 9.18
C THR A 46 -5.99 -0.67 10.71
N MET A 47 -5.64 -1.85 11.20
CA MET A 47 -5.33 -2.06 12.62
C MET A 47 -4.08 -1.26 13.05
N GLY A 48 -3.03 -1.29 12.23
CA GLY A 48 -1.81 -0.51 12.48
C GLY A 48 -2.08 1.00 12.50
N MET A 49 -2.86 1.52 11.57
CA MET A 49 -3.27 2.92 11.55
C MET A 49 -4.09 3.30 12.80
N LEU A 50 -5.06 2.48 13.17
CA LEU A 50 -5.89 2.71 14.37
C LEU A 50 -5.05 2.68 15.65
N SER A 51 -4.07 1.78 15.78
CA SER A 51 -3.19 1.71 16.95
C SER A 51 -2.33 2.97 17.12
N MET A 52 -2.11 3.72 16.06
CA MET A 52 -1.40 5.01 16.05
C MET A 52 -2.32 6.22 16.26
N GLY A 53 -3.63 6.01 16.41
CA GLY A 53 -4.61 7.11 16.53
C GLY A 53 -5.01 7.75 15.20
N VAL A 54 -4.65 7.15 14.06
CA VAL A 54 -4.97 7.65 12.72
C VAL A 54 -6.46 7.50 12.44
N THR A 55 -7.06 8.50 11.81
CA THR A 55 -8.44 8.41 11.32
C THR A 55 -8.52 7.46 10.13
N CYS A 56 -9.36 6.41 10.23
CA CYS A 56 -9.53 5.42 9.17
C CYS A 56 -10.91 5.54 8.50
N ILE A 57 -10.91 5.72 7.20
CA ILE A 57 -12.09 5.70 6.33
C ILE A 57 -12.15 4.31 5.70
N VAL A 58 -13.15 3.51 6.05
CA VAL A 58 -13.31 2.13 5.55
C VAL A 58 -14.48 2.09 4.57
N MET A 59 -14.22 1.70 3.33
CA MET A 59 -15.26 1.50 2.33
C MET A 59 -15.87 0.10 2.49
N GLN A 60 -17.19 0.00 2.35
CA GLN A 60 -17.89 -1.29 2.40
C GLN A 60 -17.45 -2.22 1.25
N HIS A 61 -17.19 -1.65 0.07
CA HIS A 61 -16.65 -2.30 -1.11
C HIS A 61 -15.94 -1.26 -1.98
N PHE A 62 -14.99 -1.72 -2.78
CA PHE A 62 -14.30 -0.85 -3.71
C PHE A 62 -15.22 -0.40 -4.85
N GLU A 63 -15.28 0.90 -5.06
CA GLU A 63 -15.90 1.54 -6.21
C GLU A 63 -14.99 2.71 -6.65
N ALA A 64 -14.67 2.76 -7.95
CA ALA A 64 -13.58 3.61 -8.44
C ALA A 64 -13.87 5.11 -8.22
N GLU A 65 -15.03 5.61 -8.66
CA GLU A 65 -15.39 7.02 -8.49
C GLU A 65 -15.62 7.37 -7.01
N ALA A 66 -16.29 6.50 -6.25
CA ALA A 66 -16.52 6.73 -4.82
C ALA A 66 -15.21 6.79 -4.03
N SER A 67 -14.16 6.08 -4.49
CA SER A 67 -12.82 6.16 -3.87
C SER A 67 -12.19 7.54 -4.07
N LEU A 68 -12.30 8.12 -5.28
CA LEU A 68 -11.82 9.47 -5.58
C LEU A 68 -12.60 10.53 -4.79
N ALA A 69 -13.94 10.39 -4.75
CA ALA A 69 -14.79 11.27 -3.95
C ALA A 69 -14.47 11.18 -2.44
N ALA A 70 -14.09 10.01 -1.93
CA ALA A 70 -13.68 9.86 -0.55
C ALA A 70 -12.33 10.54 -0.28
N ILE A 71 -11.37 10.45 -1.22
CA ILE A 71 -10.07 11.14 -1.10
C ILE A 71 -10.30 12.65 -0.94
N GLU A 72 -11.06 13.27 -1.85
CA GLU A 72 -11.37 14.70 -1.78
C GLU A 72 -12.13 15.05 -0.49
N LYS A 73 -13.25 14.34 -0.24
CA LYS A 73 -14.17 14.67 0.87
C LYS A 73 -13.52 14.64 2.24
N TYR A 74 -12.61 13.69 2.45
CA TYR A 74 -11.99 13.46 3.76
C TYR A 74 -10.53 13.91 3.81
N GLU A 75 -10.03 14.52 2.73
CA GLU A 75 -8.62 14.96 2.62
C GLU A 75 -7.65 13.81 2.94
N VAL A 76 -7.91 12.64 2.34
CA VAL A 76 -7.15 11.41 2.58
C VAL A 76 -5.68 11.60 2.26
N THR A 77 -4.81 11.28 3.21
CA THR A 77 -3.35 11.39 3.06
C THR A 77 -2.70 10.06 2.69
N HIS A 78 -3.24 8.96 3.20
CA HIS A 78 -2.69 7.61 3.02
C HIS A 78 -3.75 6.63 2.57
N SER A 79 -3.39 5.67 1.72
CA SER A 79 -4.34 4.68 1.21
C SER A 79 -3.65 3.39 0.78
N GLN A 80 -4.40 2.27 0.76
CA GLN A 80 -3.87 1.00 0.29
C GLN A 80 -4.75 0.42 -0.83
N TRP A 81 -4.10 -0.09 -1.87
CA TRP A 81 -4.71 -0.52 -3.12
C TRP A 81 -4.20 -1.88 -3.58
N VAL A 82 -4.87 -2.43 -4.59
CA VAL A 82 -4.36 -3.53 -5.42
C VAL A 82 -4.37 -3.09 -6.89
N PRO A 83 -3.51 -3.66 -7.75
CA PRO A 83 -3.37 -3.19 -9.14
C PRO A 83 -4.66 -3.17 -9.96
N THR A 84 -5.60 -4.08 -9.69
CA THR A 84 -6.91 -4.10 -10.34
C THR A 84 -7.76 -2.88 -10.01
N MET A 85 -7.58 -2.27 -8.83
CA MET A 85 -8.25 -1.01 -8.46
C MET A 85 -7.70 0.15 -9.28
N PHE A 86 -6.40 0.23 -9.46
CA PHE A 86 -5.76 1.21 -10.35
C PHE A 86 -6.29 1.11 -11.78
N ILE A 87 -6.34 -0.11 -12.35
CA ILE A 87 -6.89 -0.36 -13.68
C ILE A 87 -8.34 0.13 -13.78
N ARG A 88 -9.16 -0.09 -12.76
CA ARG A 88 -10.56 0.34 -12.76
C ARG A 88 -10.68 1.86 -12.65
N MET A 89 -9.84 2.53 -11.88
CA MET A 89 -9.80 3.99 -11.80
C MET A 89 -9.33 4.63 -13.11
N LEU A 90 -8.29 4.06 -13.75
CA LEU A 90 -7.81 4.54 -15.05
C LEU A 90 -8.79 4.33 -16.21
N LYS A 91 -9.81 3.45 -16.03
CA LYS A 91 -10.89 3.24 -17.01
C LYS A 91 -12.08 4.20 -16.85
N LEU A 92 -12.10 5.01 -15.83
CA LEU A 92 -13.09 6.08 -15.72
C LEU A 92 -12.87 7.09 -16.85
N ASP A 93 -13.94 7.68 -17.34
CA ASP A 93 -13.85 8.77 -18.29
C ASP A 93 -13.08 9.95 -17.67
N ASP A 94 -12.34 10.68 -18.49
CA ASP A 94 -11.46 11.77 -18.02
C ASP A 94 -12.20 12.86 -17.26
N ASP A 95 -13.42 13.21 -17.66
CA ASP A 95 -14.28 14.20 -17.00
C ASP A 95 -14.73 13.74 -15.59
N VAL A 96 -14.79 12.42 -15.35
CA VAL A 96 -15.05 11.84 -14.03
C VAL A 96 -13.75 11.75 -13.23
N ARG A 97 -12.69 11.21 -13.86
CA ARG A 97 -11.40 10.91 -13.22
C ARG A 97 -10.71 12.18 -12.72
N LEU A 98 -10.76 13.26 -13.51
CA LEU A 98 -10.07 14.53 -13.23
C LEU A 98 -10.93 15.53 -12.45
N LYS A 99 -12.15 15.16 -12.09
CA LYS A 99 -13.09 16.02 -11.37
C LYS A 99 -12.72 16.22 -9.90
N TYR A 100 -12.08 15.20 -9.28
CA TYR A 100 -11.83 15.17 -7.84
C TYR A 100 -10.44 15.72 -7.51
N ASP A 101 -10.36 16.50 -6.44
CA ASP A 101 -9.09 16.94 -5.87
C ASP A 101 -8.47 15.81 -5.04
N ILE A 102 -7.34 15.31 -5.50
CA ILE A 102 -6.57 14.25 -4.85
C ILE A 102 -5.25 14.76 -4.28
N SER A 103 -5.04 16.07 -4.23
CA SER A 103 -3.78 16.71 -3.83
C SER A 103 -3.40 16.48 -2.36
N SER A 104 -4.35 16.02 -1.54
CA SER A 104 -4.10 15.62 -0.15
C SER A 104 -3.28 14.33 -0.02
N LEU A 105 -3.25 13.47 -1.07
CA LEU A 105 -2.52 12.20 -1.04
C LEU A 105 -1.02 12.41 -0.88
N GLN A 106 -0.46 11.78 0.15
CA GLN A 106 0.98 11.75 0.43
C GLN A 106 1.57 10.37 0.14
N CYS A 107 0.77 9.31 0.32
CA CYS A 107 1.21 7.95 0.12
C CYS A 107 0.04 7.03 -0.29
N ALA A 108 0.18 6.40 -1.45
CA ALA A 108 -0.75 5.40 -1.96
C ALA A 108 -0.01 4.07 -2.15
N ILE A 109 -0.27 3.12 -1.26
CA ILE A 109 0.45 1.85 -1.18
C ILE A 109 -0.29 0.81 -2.01
N HIS A 110 0.42 0.03 -2.82
CA HIS A 110 -0.18 -1.14 -3.47
C HIS A 110 0.64 -2.40 -3.25
N ALA A 111 -0.02 -3.54 -3.33
CA ALA A 111 0.58 -4.87 -3.17
C ALA A 111 -0.35 -5.97 -3.68
N ALA A 112 -0.09 -7.20 -3.28
CA ALA A 112 -0.88 -8.42 -3.48
C ALA A 112 -0.82 -9.02 -4.89
N ALA A 113 -0.40 -8.28 -5.90
CA ALA A 113 -0.20 -8.78 -7.25
C ALA A 113 0.82 -7.91 -7.99
N PRO A 114 1.50 -8.42 -9.03
CA PRO A 114 2.32 -7.60 -9.91
C PRO A 114 1.49 -6.48 -10.55
N CYS A 115 1.99 -5.25 -10.47
CA CYS A 115 1.37 -4.12 -11.14
C CYS A 115 1.97 -3.99 -12.56
N PRO A 116 1.16 -4.04 -13.63
CA PRO A 116 1.69 -3.85 -14.98
C PRO A 116 2.38 -2.49 -15.10
N VAL A 117 3.59 -2.47 -15.69
CA VAL A 117 4.41 -1.26 -15.84
C VAL A 117 3.61 -0.08 -16.41
N PRO A 118 2.84 -0.21 -17.52
CA PRO A 118 2.07 0.91 -18.05
C PRO A 118 0.98 1.44 -17.11
N ILE A 119 0.43 0.58 -16.25
CA ILE A 119 -0.59 0.98 -15.27
C ILE A 119 0.04 1.82 -14.16
N LYS A 120 1.18 1.37 -13.63
CA LYS A 120 1.87 2.10 -12.56
C LYS A 120 2.44 3.43 -13.07
N GLU A 121 2.95 3.48 -14.30
CA GLU A 121 3.36 4.73 -14.95
C GLU A 121 2.21 5.74 -15.03
N GLN A 122 1.05 5.33 -15.55
CA GLN A 122 -0.14 6.19 -15.65
C GLN A 122 -0.64 6.64 -14.26
N MET A 123 -0.55 5.79 -13.25
CA MET A 123 -0.91 6.19 -11.89
C MET A 123 0.06 7.21 -11.31
N ILE A 124 1.36 7.04 -11.52
CA ILE A 124 2.37 8.02 -11.08
C ILE A 124 2.21 9.35 -11.85
N GLU A 125 1.93 9.31 -13.15
CA GLU A 125 1.65 10.51 -13.95
C GLU A 125 0.42 11.28 -13.43
N TRP A 126 -0.63 10.56 -13.03
CA TRP A 126 -1.87 11.16 -12.56
C TRP A 126 -1.81 11.59 -11.08
N TRP A 127 -1.33 10.72 -10.18
CA TRP A 127 -1.35 10.98 -8.73
C TRP A 127 -0.06 11.64 -8.23
N GLY A 128 0.98 11.68 -9.05
CA GLY A 128 2.32 12.10 -8.64
C GLY A 128 3.14 10.96 -8.03
N PRO A 129 4.35 11.27 -7.52
CA PRO A 129 5.30 10.27 -7.00
C PRO A 129 4.93 9.75 -5.60
N VAL A 130 3.64 9.61 -5.32
CA VAL A 130 3.10 9.14 -4.03
C VAL A 130 2.80 7.65 -4.02
N ILE A 131 3.04 6.93 -5.15
CA ILE A 131 2.78 5.50 -5.27
C ILE A 131 3.93 4.70 -4.65
N HIS A 132 3.60 3.87 -3.68
CA HIS A 132 4.50 2.93 -3.03
C HIS A 132 4.07 1.50 -3.30
N GLU A 133 5.02 0.58 -3.41
CA GLU A 133 4.75 -0.84 -3.56
C GLU A 133 5.48 -1.62 -2.48
N TYR A 134 4.85 -2.69 -1.99
CA TYR A 134 5.56 -3.69 -1.23
C TYR A 134 5.24 -5.10 -1.73
N TYR A 135 6.22 -6.00 -1.51
CA TYR A 135 6.07 -7.43 -1.70
C TYR A 135 6.34 -8.14 -0.37
N ALA A 136 5.36 -8.87 0.10
CA ALA A 136 5.43 -9.61 1.36
C ALA A 136 4.44 -10.77 1.38
N GLY A 137 4.73 -11.81 2.16
CA GLY A 137 3.80 -12.89 2.44
C GLY A 137 3.06 -12.69 3.76
N SER A 138 1.81 -13.19 3.85
CA SER A 138 1.05 -13.19 5.11
C SER A 138 1.72 -14.00 6.22
N GLU A 139 2.68 -14.85 5.84
CA GLU A 139 3.52 -15.67 6.74
C GLU A 139 4.53 -14.85 7.52
N GLY A 140 4.83 -13.62 7.07
CA GLY A 140 5.83 -12.75 7.70
C GLY A 140 7.27 -13.18 7.40
N ASN A 141 7.51 -13.79 6.24
CA ASN A 141 8.82 -14.30 5.78
C ASN A 141 9.71 -13.23 5.15
N GLY A 142 9.32 -11.96 5.24
CA GLY A 142 10.10 -10.83 4.74
C GLY A 142 9.22 -9.73 4.19
N PHE A 143 9.82 -8.55 4.06
CA PHE A 143 9.18 -7.35 3.52
C PHE A 143 10.14 -6.64 2.56
N VAL A 144 9.70 -6.43 1.35
CA VAL A 144 10.40 -5.71 0.27
C VAL A 144 9.58 -4.49 -0.08
N ALA A 145 10.20 -3.36 -0.31
CA ALA A 145 9.47 -2.13 -0.66
C ALA A 145 10.22 -1.26 -1.67
N ILE A 146 9.45 -0.45 -2.39
CA ILE A 146 9.93 0.51 -3.37
C ILE A 146 8.98 1.71 -3.41
N ASN A 147 9.53 2.91 -3.52
CA ASN A 147 8.78 4.15 -3.77
C ASN A 147 8.72 4.48 -5.27
N SER A 148 8.00 5.53 -5.63
CA SER A 148 7.83 5.95 -7.02
C SER A 148 9.15 6.34 -7.70
N GLU A 149 10.03 7.06 -7.02
CA GLU A 149 11.29 7.54 -7.58
C GLU A 149 12.21 6.37 -7.91
N GLN A 150 12.42 5.47 -6.97
CA GLN A 150 13.20 4.25 -7.16
C GLN A 150 12.60 3.36 -8.25
N TRP A 151 11.25 3.27 -8.29
CA TRP A 151 10.58 2.44 -9.29
C TRP A 151 10.72 3.00 -10.70
N LEU A 152 10.70 4.33 -10.88
CA LEU A 152 10.91 4.96 -12.19
C LEU A 152 12.29 4.68 -12.76
N GLU A 153 13.30 4.52 -11.88
CA GLU A 153 14.66 4.12 -12.28
C GLU A 153 14.75 2.61 -12.57
N HIS A 154 13.92 1.79 -11.89
CA HIS A 154 13.95 0.32 -11.96
C HIS A 154 12.55 -0.25 -12.24
N LYS A 155 11.96 0.11 -13.38
CA LYS A 155 10.59 -0.28 -13.76
C LYS A 155 10.40 -1.80 -13.75
N GLY A 156 9.35 -2.25 -13.06
CA GLY A 156 9.04 -3.68 -12.86
C GLY A 156 9.68 -4.30 -11.64
N SER A 157 10.56 -3.59 -10.93
CA SER A 157 11.11 -4.03 -9.65
C SER A 157 10.06 -3.92 -8.55
N VAL A 158 10.14 -4.82 -7.55
CA VAL A 158 9.38 -4.74 -6.29
C VAL A 158 10.19 -4.08 -5.17
N GLY A 159 11.45 -3.72 -5.44
CA GLY A 159 12.33 -2.98 -4.52
C GLY A 159 13.37 -3.81 -3.80
N LEU A 160 13.78 -3.31 -2.65
CA LEU A 160 14.83 -3.89 -1.81
C LEU A 160 14.27 -4.53 -0.55
N PRO A 161 14.90 -5.61 -0.04
CA PRO A 161 14.49 -6.22 1.21
C PRO A 161 14.76 -5.29 2.39
N LEU A 162 13.77 -5.14 3.28
CA LEU A 162 13.88 -4.32 4.49
C LEU A 162 14.04 -5.18 5.76
N THR A 163 13.41 -6.36 5.79
CA THR A 163 13.37 -7.20 6.99
C THR A 163 13.82 -8.63 6.75
N ALA A 164 14.34 -8.97 5.56
CA ALA A 164 14.77 -10.31 5.21
C ALA A 164 16.00 -10.26 4.30
N GLN A 165 16.71 -11.38 4.22
CA GLN A 165 17.68 -11.65 3.16
C GLN A 165 16.97 -12.39 2.03
N LEU A 166 17.08 -11.87 0.80
CA LEU A 166 16.53 -12.50 -0.40
C LEU A 166 17.61 -13.33 -1.09
N HIS A 167 17.24 -14.52 -1.48
CA HIS A 167 18.04 -15.40 -2.31
C HIS A 167 17.26 -15.74 -3.57
N ILE A 168 17.85 -15.51 -4.72
CA ILE A 168 17.26 -15.89 -6.01
C ILE A 168 17.93 -17.20 -6.41
N VAL A 169 17.14 -18.23 -6.63
CA VAL A 169 17.62 -19.56 -6.98
C VAL A 169 17.13 -19.98 -8.36
N GLY A 170 17.98 -20.70 -9.08
CA GLY A 170 17.64 -21.33 -10.36
C GLY A 170 16.71 -22.54 -10.19
N GLU A 171 16.33 -23.16 -11.30
CA GLU A 171 15.51 -24.40 -11.31
C GLU A 171 16.20 -25.57 -10.60
N ASP A 172 17.52 -25.55 -10.54
CA ASP A 172 18.38 -26.54 -9.84
C ASP A 172 18.46 -26.32 -8.31
N GLY A 173 17.89 -25.19 -7.83
CA GLY A 173 17.93 -24.79 -6.43
C GLY A 173 19.21 -24.09 -6.00
N GLU A 174 20.17 -23.89 -6.92
CA GLU A 174 21.39 -23.13 -6.66
C GLU A 174 21.14 -21.63 -6.75
N GLU A 175 21.83 -20.85 -5.92
CA GLU A 175 21.72 -19.39 -5.94
C GLU A 175 22.31 -18.83 -7.23
N VAL A 176 21.53 -17.97 -7.89
CA VAL A 176 21.96 -17.23 -9.09
C VAL A 176 22.43 -15.84 -8.69
N ALA A 177 23.56 -15.42 -9.26
CA ALA A 177 24.20 -14.13 -8.97
C ALA A 177 23.41 -12.95 -9.57
#